data_637bc992fa386ae48dd4bf5a1611467e
#
_entry.id   637bc992fa386ae48dd4bf5a1611467e
#
_cell.length_a   1.000
_cell.length_b   1.000
_cell.length_c   1.000
_cell.angle_alpha   90.00
_cell.angle_beta   90.00
_cell.angle_gamma   90.00
#
_symmetry.space_group_name_H-M   'P 1'
#
loop_
_entity.id
_entity.type
_entity.pdbx_description
1 polymer ?
#
loop_
_entity_poly.entity_id
_entity_poly.type
_entity_poly.pdbx_seq_one_letter_code
_entity_poly.pdbx_strand_id
1 'polypeptide(L)'
;PVHEVLIEQSIMGWKEFELELLRDAAGNVIIICSIENFDPMGIHTGDSITVAPAMTLSDVTYQRMRDLAIKCMNGIGNFAGGCNIQFSVNPDNEEEIIVIEINPRVSRSSALASKATGYPIAKIAAKLAIGYHLDELKNQITKSTSAFFEPTIDYVIVKVPRWNFDKFK
;
A
#
# COMPACT_ATOMS: atom_id res chain seq x y z
N PRO A 1 -18.88 15.35 27.59
CA PRO A 1 -19.89 14.83 26.69
C PRO A 1 -19.43 15.00 25.25
N VAL A 2 -19.52 13.94 24.42
CA VAL A 2 -19.27 14.02 22.98
C VAL A 2 -20.58 14.50 22.35
N HIS A 3 -20.53 15.60 21.63
CA HIS A 3 -21.71 16.21 21.00
C HIS A 3 -21.78 15.94 19.48
N GLU A 4 -20.72 15.33 18.92
CA GLU A 4 -20.61 15.01 17.52
C GLU A 4 -20.33 13.52 17.33
N VAL A 5 -20.91 12.92 16.29
CA VAL A 5 -20.69 11.53 15.91
C VAL A 5 -20.46 11.46 14.40
N LEU A 6 -19.58 10.55 13.99
CA LEU A 6 -19.40 10.21 12.59
C LEU A 6 -20.28 8.99 12.27
N ILE A 7 -21.06 9.10 11.20
CA ILE A 7 -21.91 8.01 10.73
C ILE A 7 -21.35 7.55 9.39
N GLU A 8 -20.97 6.27 9.31
CA GLU A 8 -20.34 5.68 8.14
C GLU A 8 -21.10 4.42 7.72
N GLN A 9 -20.93 4.02 6.46
CA GLN A 9 -21.40 2.72 6.00
C GLN A 9 -20.57 1.61 6.65
N SER A 10 -21.23 0.60 7.22
CA SER A 10 -20.52 -0.56 7.75
C SER A 10 -19.99 -1.43 6.61
N ILE A 11 -18.70 -1.76 6.69
CA ILE A 11 -18.00 -2.68 5.78
C ILE A 11 -17.44 -3.88 6.57
N MET A 12 -18.09 -4.23 7.67
CA MET A 12 -17.71 -5.38 8.49
C MET A 12 -17.73 -6.66 7.64
N GLY A 13 -16.68 -7.47 7.74
CA GLY A 13 -16.54 -8.70 6.97
C GLY A 13 -15.97 -8.53 5.57
N TRP A 14 -15.75 -7.29 5.12
CA TRP A 14 -15.05 -7.05 3.87
C TRP A 14 -13.56 -7.34 4.00
N LYS A 15 -12.94 -7.71 2.87
CA LYS A 15 -11.49 -7.92 2.79
C LYS A 15 -10.76 -6.59 2.79
N GLU A 16 -9.60 -6.54 3.44
CA GLU A 16 -8.74 -5.36 3.48
C GLU A 16 -7.44 -5.59 2.72
N PHE A 17 -7.12 -4.63 1.86
CA PHE A 17 -5.89 -4.62 1.08
C PHE A 17 -5.21 -3.26 1.15
N GLU A 18 -3.89 -3.28 0.96
CA GLU A 18 -3.10 -2.06 0.82
C GLU A 18 -2.28 -2.10 -0.47
N LEU A 19 -2.07 -0.93 -1.05
CA LEU A 19 -1.08 -0.72 -2.09
C LEU A 19 0.00 0.23 -1.59
N GLU A 20 1.24 -0.21 -1.68
CA GLU A 20 2.42 0.63 -1.48
C GLU A 20 2.89 1.14 -2.83
N LEU A 21 3.00 2.45 -2.96
CA LEU A 21 3.28 3.10 -4.23
C LEU A 21 4.24 4.28 -4.11
N LEU A 22 4.79 4.69 -5.23
CA LEU A 22 5.60 5.88 -5.39
C LEU A 22 5.03 6.76 -6.50
N ARG A 23 5.12 8.06 -6.32
CA ARG A 23 4.81 9.07 -7.34
C ARG A 23 5.94 10.09 -7.43
N ASP A 24 6.34 10.44 -8.65
CA ASP A 24 7.28 11.53 -8.88
C ASP A 24 6.57 12.86 -9.20
N ALA A 25 7.35 13.94 -9.31
CA ALA A 25 6.82 15.26 -9.60
C ALA A 25 6.26 15.40 -11.03
N ALA A 26 6.65 14.52 -11.95
CA ALA A 26 6.09 14.47 -13.31
C ALA A 26 4.72 13.78 -13.35
N GLY A 27 4.28 13.18 -12.24
CA GLY A 27 3.01 12.47 -12.15
C GLY A 27 3.09 10.97 -12.49
N ASN A 28 4.29 10.44 -12.69
CA ASN A 28 4.48 9.01 -12.86
C ASN A 28 4.20 8.28 -11.56
N VAL A 29 3.41 7.22 -11.61
CA VAL A 29 3.03 6.40 -10.45
C VAL A 29 3.40 4.96 -10.71
N ILE A 30 3.99 4.29 -9.72
CA ILE A 30 4.25 2.85 -9.73
C ILE A 30 3.71 2.21 -8.47
N ILE A 31 3.23 0.98 -8.60
CA ILE A 31 2.81 0.15 -7.47
C ILE A 31 3.94 -0.81 -7.14
N ILE A 32 4.46 -0.72 -5.92
CA ILE A 32 5.59 -1.53 -5.48
C ILE A 32 5.14 -2.89 -4.97
N CYS A 33 4.05 -2.90 -4.21
CA CYS A 33 3.55 -4.14 -3.61
C CYS A 33 2.08 -4.01 -3.23
N SER A 34 1.34 -5.10 -3.40
CA SER A 34 0.04 -5.29 -2.77
C SER A 34 0.22 -6.03 -1.44
N ILE A 35 -0.57 -5.68 -0.45
CA ILE A 35 -0.57 -6.32 0.87
C ILE A 35 -2.02 -6.68 1.19
N GLU A 36 -2.22 -7.88 1.72
CA GLU A 36 -3.51 -8.35 2.21
C GLU A 36 -3.49 -8.47 3.72
N ASN A 37 -4.53 -7.97 4.37
CA ASN A 37 -4.77 -8.12 5.79
C ASN A 37 -5.71 -9.30 6.03
N PHE A 38 -5.29 -10.29 6.85
CA PHE A 38 -6.12 -11.45 7.16
C PHE A 38 -7.08 -11.25 8.33
N ASP A 39 -6.81 -10.27 9.16
CA ASP A 39 -7.72 -9.96 10.27
C ASP A 39 -8.98 -9.25 9.76
N PRO A 40 -10.09 -9.33 10.49
CA PRO A 40 -11.33 -8.68 10.10
C PRO A 40 -11.16 -7.17 9.89
N MET A 41 -11.92 -6.62 8.93
CA MET A 41 -11.98 -5.18 8.69
C MET A 41 -12.24 -4.42 9.99
N GLY A 42 -11.43 -3.38 10.25
CA GLY A 42 -11.44 -2.60 11.48
C GLY A 42 -10.28 -2.90 12.43
N ILE A 43 -9.52 -3.98 12.22
CA ILE A 43 -8.26 -4.23 12.93
C ILE A 43 -7.14 -3.60 12.12
N HIS A 44 -6.39 -2.67 12.73
CA HIS A 44 -5.34 -1.94 12.05
C HIS A 44 -4.26 -2.89 11.50
N THR A 45 -3.87 -2.71 10.23
CA THR A 45 -2.86 -3.55 9.54
C THR A 45 -1.53 -3.65 10.28
N GLY A 46 -1.15 -2.61 11.03
CA GLY A 46 0.02 -2.65 11.90
C GLY A 46 -0.03 -3.75 12.97
N ASP A 47 -1.24 -4.13 13.37
CA ASP A 47 -1.54 -5.04 14.47
C ASP A 47 -2.05 -6.40 13.99
N SER A 48 -2.11 -6.61 12.68
CA SER A 48 -2.71 -7.77 12.02
C SER A 48 -1.65 -8.69 11.41
N ILE A 49 -2.07 -9.93 11.10
CA ILE A 49 -1.33 -10.80 10.19
C ILE A 49 -1.54 -10.27 8.78
N THR A 50 -0.44 -10.00 8.09
CA THR A 50 -0.48 -9.47 6.72
C THR A 50 0.41 -10.28 5.80
N VAL A 51 0.02 -10.35 4.54
CA VAL A 51 0.70 -11.10 3.48
C VAL A 51 1.05 -10.18 2.32
N ALA A 52 2.26 -10.32 1.81
CA ALA A 52 2.74 -9.59 0.64
C ALA A 52 3.36 -10.58 -0.37
N PRO A 53 2.95 -10.60 -1.64
CA PRO A 53 1.82 -9.86 -2.21
C PRO A 53 0.46 -10.39 -1.73
N ALA A 54 -0.63 -9.68 -2.02
CA ALA A 54 -1.99 -10.14 -1.77
C ALA A 54 -2.25 -11.47 -2.48
N MET A 55 -2.90 -12.42 -1.78
CA MET A 55 -3.08 -13.79 -2.27
C MET A 55 -4.50 -14.09 -2.76
N THR A 56 -5.50 -13.46 -2.17
CA THR A 56 -6.92 -13.74 -2.49
C THR A 56 -7.55 -12.68 -3.38
N LEU A 57 -6.74 -11.81 -3.96
CA LEU A 57 -7.16 -10.75 -4.87
C LEU A 57 -7.13 -11.27 -6.30
N SER A 58 -8.25 -11.20 -7.03
CA SER A 58 -8.26 -11.51 -8.45
C SER A 58 -7.44 -10.48 -9.24
N ASP A 59 -6.87 -10.88 -10.37
CA ASP A 59 -6.10 -9.97 -11.23
C ASP A 59 -6.97 -8.79 -11.71
N VAL A 60 -8.22 -9.03 -12.06
CA VAL A 60 -9.16 -7.98 -12.46
C VAL A 60 -9.36 -6.96 -11.35
N THR A 61 -9.61 -7.41 -10.12
CA THR A 61 -9.79 -6.54 -8.96
C THR A 61 -8.50 -5.80 -8.62
N TYR A 62 -7.35 -6.47 -8.72
CA TYR A 62 -6.05 -5.84 -8.54
C TYR A 62 -5.80 -4.71 -9.54
N GLN A 63 -6.09 -4.90 -10.83
CA GLN A 63 -5.94 -3.84 -11.83
C GLN A 63 -6.89 -2.66 -11.56
N ARG A 64 -8.13 -2.92 -11.15
CA ARG A 64 -9.06 -1.86 -10.73
C ARG A 64 -8.54 -1.07 -9.54
N MET A 65 -7.98 -1.75 -8.53
CA MET A 65 -7.36 -1.08 -7.38
C MET A 65 -6.17 -0.21 -7.80
N ARG A 66 -5.34 -0.68 -8.74
CA ARG A 66 -4.24 0.10 -9.33
C ARG A 66 -4.74 1.38 -9.99
N ASP A 67 -5.77 1.27 -10.82
CA ASP A 67 -6.39 2.43 -11.50
C ASP A 67 -6.96 3.43 -10.50
N LEU A 68 -7.64 2.95 -9.45
CA LEU A 68 -8.14 3.78 -8.37
C LEU A 68 -7.00 4.47 -7.60
N ALA A 69 -5.91 3.75 -7.31
CA ALA A 69 -4.75 4.31 -6.63
C ALA A 69 -4.10 5.43 -7.45
N ILE A 70 -3.91 5.22 -8.75
CA ILE A 70 -3.37 6.24 -9.67
C ILE A 70 -4.29 7.45 -9.73
N LYS A 71 -5.61 7.22 -9.82
CA LYS A 71 -6.62 8.30 -9.82
C LYS A 71 -6.57 9.10 -8.52
N CYS A 72 -6.47 8.44 -7.39
CA CYS A 72 -6.32 9.10 -6.09
C CYS A 72 -5.05 9.95 -6.02
N MET A 73 -3.91 9.41 -6.45
CA MET A 73 -2.64 10.13 -6.46
C MET A 73 -2.65 11.35 -7.36
N ASN A 74 -3.32 11.26 -8.50
CA ASN A 74 -3.50 12.40 -9.40
C ASN A 74 -4.43 13.47 -8.80
N GLY A 75 -5.44 13.04 -8.01
CA GLY A 75 -6.33 13.95 -7.29
C GLY A 75 -5.67 14.74 -6.15
N ILE A 76 -4.64 14.16 -5.50
CA ILE A 76 -3.85 14.87 -4.48
C ILE A 76 -3.02 16.01 -5.12
N GLY A 77 -2.65 15.87 -6.38
CA GLY A 77 -1.91 16.92 -7.10
C GLY A 77 -0.41 16.91 -6.81
N ASN A 78 0.17 18.05 -6.43
CA ASN A 78 1.61 18.28 -6.31
C ASN A 78 2.29 17.48 -5.17
N PHE A 79 2.25 16.15 -5.25
CA PHE A 79 2.91 15.26 -4.32
C PHE A 79 3.97 14.43 -5.05
N ALA A 80 5.15 14.31 -4.45
CA ALA A 80 6.20 13.38 -4.88
C ALA A 80 6.76 12.63 -3.66
N GLY A 81 6.84 11.31 -3.75
CA GLY A 81 7.30 10.47 -2.65
C GLY A 81 6.57 9.13 -2.56
N GLY A 82 6.58 8.54 -1.39
CA GLY A 82 5.89 7.30 -1.08
C GLY A 82 4.46 7.52 -0.58
N CYS A 83 3.57 6.62 -0.91
CA CYS A 83 2.20 6.65 -0.44
C CYS A 83 1.70 5.23 -0.14
N ASN A 84 0.87 5.11 0.88
CA ASN A 84 0.10 3.92 1.20
C ASN A 84 -1.38 4.23 0.97
N ILE A 85 -2.07 3.35 0.27
CA ILE A 85 -3.52 3.46 0.09
C ILE A 85 -4.16 2.17 0.57
N GLN A 86 -5.15 2.31 1.45
CA GLN A 86 -5.93 1.19 1.99
C GLN A 86 -7.26 1.08 1.27
N PHE A 87 -7.62 -0.16 0.93
CA PHE A 87 -8.83 -0.52 0.22
C PHE A 87 -9.59 -1.58 0.99
N SER A 88 -10.91 -1.54 0.85
CA SER A 88 -11.78 -2.63 1.22
C SER A 88 -12.50 -3.16 0.00
N VAL A 89 -12.59 -4.48 -0.12
CA VAL A 89 -13.24 -5.17 -1.24
C VAL A 89 -14.34 -6.06 -0.69
N ASN A 90 -15.55 -5.94 -1.26
CA ASN A 90 -16.67 -6.78 -0.87
C ASN A 90 -16.40 -8.24 -1.30
N PRO A 91 -16.35 -9.21 -0.37
CA PRO A 91 -16.07 -10.61 -0.71
C PRO A 91 -17.15 -11.27 -1.58
N ASP A 92 -18.37 -10.76 -1.53
CA ASP A 92 -19.51 -11.27 -2.31
C ASP A 92 -19.63 -10.61 -3.69
N ASN A 93 -19.02 -9.45 -3.86
CA ASN A 93 -19.01 -8.71 -5.11
C ASN A 93 -17.71 -7.90 -5.25
N GLU A 94 -16.69 -8.49 -5.84
CA GLU A 94 -15.37 -7.85 -6.01
C GLU A 94 -15.38 -6.58 -6.89
N GLU A 95 -16.50 -6.22 -7.50
CA GLU A 95 -16.67 -4.93 -8.19
C GLU A 95 -16.82 -3.77 -7.21
N GLU A 96 -17.27 -4.06 -5.99
CA GLU A 96 -17.42 -3.07 -4.94
C GLU A 96 -16.09 -2.90 -4.19
N ILE A 97 -15.39 -1.81 -4.52
CA ILE A 97 -14.11 -1.42 -3.91
C ILE A 97 -14.30 -0.07 -3.25
N ILE A 98 -13.90 0.05 -1.99
CA ILE A 98 -13.91 1.30 -1.23
C ILE A 98 -12.48 1.68 -0.89
N VAL A 99 -12.11 2.94 -1.14
CA VAL A 99 -10.88 3.53 -0.63
C VAL A 99 -11.13 3.93 0.83
N ILE A 100 -10.40 3.33 1.75
CA ILE A 100 -10.53 3.59 3.19
C ILE A 100 -9.75 4.85 3.58
N GLU A 101 -8.47 4.87 3.26
CA GLU A 101 -7.62 6.03 3.51
C GLU A 101 -6.43 6.09 2.54
N ILE A 102 -5.91 7.30 2.42
CA ILE A 102 -4.72 7.59 1.62
C ILE A 102 -3.71 8.26 2.55
N ASN A 103 -2.54 7.65 2.66
CA ASN A 103 -1.44 8.12 3.49
C ASN A 103 -0.27 8.57 2.59
N PRO A 104 -0.18 9.85 2.19
CA PRO A 104 0.89 10.34 1.31
C PRO A 104 2.21 10.48 2.09
N ARG A 105 2.68 9.39 2.60
CA ARG A 105 3.93 9.22 3.36
C ARG A 105 4.39 7.78 3.30
N VAL A 106 5.65 7.54 3.59
CA VAL A 106 6.17 6.19 3.87
C VAL A 106 5.55 5.68 5.18
N SER A 107 5.14 4.42 5.20
CA SER A 107 4.42 3.77 6.30
C SER A 107 5.18 2.57 6.88
N ARG A 108 4.62 1.93 7.90
CA ARG A 108 5.15 0.66 8.43
C ARG A 108 5.05 -0.46 7.39
N SER A 109 3.99 -0.48 6.61
CA SER A 109 3.79 -1.42 5.50
C SER A 109 4.78 -1.19 4.35
N SER A 110 5.26 0.05 4.15
CA SER A 110 6.37 0.31 3.20
C SER A 110 7.65 -0.45 3.57
N ALA A 111 7.91 -0.63 4.87
CA ALA A 111 9.05 -1.43 5.32
C ALA A 111 8.86 -2.93 5.02
N LEU A 112 7.64 -3.46 5.21
CA LEU A 112 7.29 -4.82 4.81
C LEU A 112 7.42 -5.00 3.30
N ALA A 113 6.84 -4.10 2.51
CA ALA A 113 6.91 -4.12 1.06
C ALA A 113 8.35 -4.04 0.55
N SER A 114 9.18 -3.17 1.13
CA SER A 114 10.60 -3.07 0.78
C SER A 114 11.36 -4.36 1.08
N LYS A 115 11.06 -5.00 2.20
CA LYS A 115 11.69 -6.28 2.57
C LYS A 115 11.22 -7.42 1.67
N ALA A 116 9.93 -7.44 1.33
CA ALA A 116 9.36 -8.46 0.46
C ALA A 116 9.88 -8.37 -0.97
N THR A 117 9.96 -7.17 -1.54
CA THR A 117 10.30 -6.95 -2.94
C THR A 117 11.78 -6.69 -3.20
N GLY A 118 12.52 -6.31 -2.17
CA GLY A 118 13.89 -5.77 -2.32
C GLY A 118 13.94 -4.33 -2.86
N TYR A 119 12.78 -3.72 -3.17
CA TYR A 119 12.71 -2.36 -3.67
C TYR A 119 12.83 -1.35 -2.51
N PRO A 120 13.82 -0.44 -2.51
CA PRO A 120 14.10 0.43 -1.38
C PRO A 120 13.17 1.66 -1.37
N ILE A 121 11.90 1.48 -0.99
CA ILE A 121 10.85 2.49 -1.07
C ILE A 121 11.27 3.81 -0.41
N ALA A 122 11.74 3.77 0.84
CA ALA A 122 12.10 4.99 1.58
C ALA A 122 13.24 5.77 0.91
N LYS A 123 14.24 5.08 0.38
CA LYS A 123 15.37 5.69 -0.32
C LYS A 123 14.94 6.36 -1.62
N ILE A 124 14.09 5.69 -2.39
CA ILE A 124 13.57 6.26 -3.65
C ILE A 124 12.61 7.41 -3.33
N ALA A 125 11.67 7.24 -2.39
CA ALA A 125 10.75 8.29 -1.96
C ALA A 125 11.48 9.59 -1.55
N ALA A 126 12.58 9.47 -0.78
CA ALA A 126 13.39 10.62 -0.40
C ALA A 126 14.00 11.34 -1.61
N LYS A 127 14.44 10.60 -2.64
CA LYS A 127 14.97 11.20 -3.86
C LYS A 127 13.88 11.88 -4.69
N LEU A 128 12.70 11.25 -4.79
CA LEU A 128 11.55 11.87 -5.48
C LEU A 128 11.13 13.17 -4.80
N ALA A 129 11.14 13.22 -3.46
CA ALA A 129 10.80 14.42 -2.69
C ALA A 129 11.75 15.60 -2.92
N ILE A 130 12.99 15.36 -3.35
CA ILE A 130 13.97 16.41 -3.70
C ILE A 130 14.08 16.69 -5.20
N GLY A 131 13.12 16.14 -6.00
CA GLY A 131 12.93 16.52 -7.40
C GLY A 131 13.47 15.53 -8.45
N TYR A 132 13.99 14.37 -8.05
CA TYR A 132 14.31 13.33 -9.04
C TYR A 132 13.02 12.68 -9.59
N HIS A 133 13.11 12.18 -10.82
CA HIS A 133 12.06 11.38 -11.45
C HIS A 133 12.40 9.89 -11.40
N LEU A 134 11.37 9.04 -11.51
CA LEU A 134 11.52 7.57 -11.41
C LEU A 134 12.39 6.99 -12.52
N ASP A 135 12.36 7.57 -13.71
CA ASP A 135 13.16 7.17 -14.86
C ASP A 135 14.63 7.57 -14.76
N GLU A 136 14.95 8.62 -14.00
CA GLU A 136 16.33 9.07 -13.74
C GLU A 136 17.06 8.20 -12.71
N LEU A 137 16.31 7.48 -11.89
CA LEU A 137 16.86 6.65 -10.82
C LEU A 137 17.04 5.20 -11.30
N LYS A 138 18.15 4.59 -10.90
CA LYS A 138 18.38 3.16 -11.16
C LYS A 138 17.61 2.28 -10.20
N ASN A 139 16.98 1.24 -10.75
CA ASN A 139 16.40 0.16 -9.97
C ASN A 139 17.51 -0.57 -9.20
N GLN A 140 17.37 -0.63 -7.87
CA GLN A 140 18.39 -1.21 -6.99
C GLN A 140 18.44 -2.75 -7.05
N ILE A 141 17.36 -3.38 -7.55
CA ILE A 141 17.25 -4.84 -7.70
C ILE A 141 17.96 -5.28 -8.96
N THR A 142 17.53 -4.75 -10.10
CA THR A 142 18.04 -5.15 -11.41
C THR A 142 19.38 -4.50 -11.74
N LYS A 143 19.67 -3.31 -11.21
CA LYS A 143 20.83 -2.45 -11.46
C LYS A 143 20.97 -1.96 -12.90
N SER A 144 20.18 -2.48 -13.81
CA SER A 144 20.20 -2.18 -15.25
C SER A 144 18.99 -1.38 -15.73
N THR A 145 17.82 -1.56 -15.10
CA THR A 145 16.59 -0.83 -15.43
C THR A 145 16.40 0.43 -14.58
N SER A 146 15.42 1.27 -14.92
CA SER A 146 15.06 2.43 -14.11
C SER A 146 14.24 2.03 -12.88
N ALA A 147 14.16 2.94 -11.90
CA ALA A 147 13.31 2.75 -10.72
C ALA A 147 11.81 2.76 -11.08
N PHE A 148 11.45 3.10 -12.31
CA PHE A 148 10.07 3.08 -12.82
C PHE A 148 9.54 1.64 -13.04
N PHE A 149 10.40 0.63 -13.08
CA PHE A 149 9.98 -0.77 -13.21
C PHE A 149 9.47 -1.32 -11.87
N GLU A 150 8.23 -1.75 -11.87
CA GLU A 150 7.59 -2.38 -10.71
C GLU A 150 8.24 -3.74 -10.42
N PRO A 151 8.52 -4.05 -9.14
CA PRO A 151 9.03 -5.36 -8.78
C PRO A 151 7.95 -6.43 -8.89
N THR A 152 8.35 -7.63 -9.25
CA THR A 152 7.54 -8.85 -9.19
C THR A 152 8.26 -9.89 -8.34
N ILE A 153 7.50 -10.64 -7.54
CA ILE A 153 8.04 -11.69 -6.67
C ILE A 153 7.26 -12.99 -6.87
N ASP A 154 7.94 -14.11 -6.77
CA ASP A 154 7.41 -15.46 -6.94
C ASP A 154 7.30 -16.23 -5.60
N TYR A 155 7.34 -15.50 -4.50
CA TYR A 155 7.20 -16.00 -3.13
C TYR A 155 6.27 -15.08 -2.32
N VAL A 156 5.91 -15.54 -1.16
CA VAL A 156 5.02 -14.82 -0.23
C VAL A 156 5.76 -14.53 1.06
N ILE A 157 5.60 -13.31 1.56
CA ILE A 157 6.08 -12.90 2.87
C ILE A 157 4.89 -12.73 3.80
N VAL A 158 4.94 -13.41 4.94
CA VAL A 158 3.92 -13.28 6.00
C VAL A 158 4.50 -12.49 7.16
N LYS A 159 3.82 -11.42 7.55
CA LYS A 159 4.10 -10.68 8.78
C LYS A 159 3.14 -11.16 9.87
N VAL A 160 3.69 -11.62 10.99
CA VAL A 160 2.93 -11.98 12.18
C VAL A 160 3.31 -11.03 13.31
N PRO A 161 2.36 -10.32 13.93
CA PRO A 161 2.66 -9.45 15.06
C PRO A 161 3.05 -10.28 16.29
N ARG A 162 4.02 -9.77 17.05
CA ARG A 162 4.40 -10.31 18.34
C ARG A 162 4.18 -9.26 19.40
N TRP A 163 3.26 -9.52 20.30
CA TRP A 163 2.89 -8.62 21.38
C TRP A 163 3.80 -8.81 22.59
N ASN A 164 4.26 -7.73 23.18
CA ASN A 164 5.03 -7.75 24.40
C ASN A 164 4.08 -7.58 25.61
N PHE A 165 3.38 -8.65 25.96
CA PHE A 165 2.44 -8.66 27.09
C PHE A 165 3.11 -8.46 28.45
N ASP A 166 4.44 -8.67 28.56
CA ASP A 166 5.17 -8.47 29.82
C ASP A 166 5.19 -7.01 30.28
N LYS A 167 4.92 -6.05 29.39
CA LYS A 167 4.80 -4.63 29.73
C LYS A 167 3.49 -4.28 30.45
N PHE A 168 2.54 -5.18 30.49
CA PHE A 168 1.19 -4.92 31.03
C PHE A 168 0.90 -5.76 32.28
N LYS A 169 1.92 -6.31 32.93
CA LYS A 169 1.85 -7.03 34.20
C LYS A 169 2.01 -6.06 35.37
#